data_f4e85c765d9cf60caa628663bd78300e
#
_entry.id   f4e85c765d9cf60caa628663bd78300e
#
_cell.length_a   1.000
_cell.length_b   1.000
_cell.length_c   1.000
_cell.angle_alpha   90.00
_cell.angle_beta   90.00
_cell.angle_gamma   90.00
#
_symmetry.space_group_name_H-M   'P 1'
#
loop_
_entity.id
_entity.type
_entity.pdbx_description
1 polymer ?
#
loop_
_entity_poly.entity_id
_entity_poly.type
_entity_poly.pdbx_seq_one_letter_code
_entity_poly.pdbx_strand_id
1 'polypeptide(L)'
;MTYSCPFSIEELAYDEAVRIAHDTGKISGDAGPLLETVVDMLDELERPDSHFDCIQIAGTNGKTSTSRFAASILGGEGLKCALYTSPELVHMEERMEILGAPVAPEQFAHGVSAAREAGRRVNLRREEAGEARYTITPFDLLTVAAMV
;
A
#
# COMPACT_ATOMS: atom_id res chain seq x y z
N MET A 1 14.89 -10.69 -5.92
CA MET A 1 15.57 -9.42 -5.57
C MET A 1 14.78 -8.82 -4.44
N THR A 2 15.41 -8.19 -3.47
CA THR A 2 14.71 -7.45 -2.42
C THR A 2 14.45 -6.05 -2.97
N TYR A 3 13.22 -5.59 -2.95
CA TYR A 3 12.90 -4.21 -3.33
C TYR A 3 13.65 -3.23 -2.42
N SER A 4 14.11 -2.14 -2.98
CA SER A 4 14.76 -1.05 -2.25
C SER A 4 14.12 0.26 -2.73
N CYS A 5 13.64 1.07 -1.81
CA CYS A 5 13.04 2.35 -2.13
C CYS A 5 14.05 3.25 -2.87
N PRO A 6 13.67 3.88 -4.00
CA PRO A 6 14.58 4.65 -4.84
C PRO A 6 14.99 6.02 -4.25
N PHE A 7 14.42 6.39 -3.12
CA PHE A 7 14.69 7.65 -2.42
C PHE A 7 14.80 7.45 -0.92
N SER A 8 15.35 8.43 -0.23
CA SER A 8 15.39 8.44 1.23
C SER A 8 14.00 8.63 1.81
N ILE A 9 13.65 7.79 2.78
CA ILE A 9 12.41 7.86 3.54
C ILE A 9 12.71 8.25 4.99
N GLU A 10 11.86 9.09 5.55
CA GLU A 10 11.79 9.29 6.99
C GLU A 10 10.92 8.17 7.56
N GLU A 11 11.55 7.22 8.22
CA GLU A 11 10.86 6.07 8.82
C GLU A 11 9.94 6.55 9.96
N LEU A 12 8.67 6.18 9.86
CA LEU A 12 7.68 6.44 10.88
C LEU A 12 7.80 5.41 12.01
N ALA A 13 7.53 5.84 13.24
CA ALA A 13 7.20 4.90 14.30
C ALA A 13 5.88 4.20 13.96
N TYR A 14 5.70 2.95 14.40
CA TYR A 14 4.51 2.15 14.11
C TYR A 14 3.20 2.88 14.47
N ASP A 15 3.10 3.46 15.67
CA ASP A 15 1.90 4.19 16.11
C ASP A 15 1.58 5.39 15.21
N GLU A 16 2.61 6.05 14.69
CA GLU A 16 2.44 7.15 13.74
C GLU A 16 2.00 6.65 12.37
N ALA A 17 2.56 5.55 11.89
CA ALA A 17 2.15 4.91 10.65
C ALA A 17 0.68 4.48 10.69
N VAL A 18 0.24 3.86 11.78
CA VAL A 18 -1.17 3.50 12.01
C VAL A 18 -2.07 4.73 11.99
N ARG A 19 -1.67 5.81 12.68
CA ARG A 19 -2.45 7.06 12.68
C ARG A 19 -2.59 7.66 11.30
N ILE A 20 -1.53 7.67 10.49
CA ILE A 20 -1.55 8.19 9.12
C ILE A 20 -2.37 7.28 8.21
N ALA A 21 -2.29 5.96 8.40
CA ALA A 21 -3.08 4.99 7.65
C ALA A 21 -4.60 5.12 7.90
N HIS A 22 -5.00 5.62 9.07
CA HIS A 22 -6.40 5.94 9.36
C HIS A 22 -6.81 7.33 8.86
N ASP A 23 -5.90 8.30 8.90
CA ASP A 23 -6.18 9.69 8.54
C ASP A 23 -5.06 10.29 7.68
N THR A 24 -5.32 10.29 6.39
CA THR A 24 -4.44 10.90 5.38
C THR A 24 -4.71 12.39 5.16
N GLY A 25 -5.50 13.04 6.01
CA GLY A 25 -5.94 14.42 5.82
C GLY A 25 -4.83 15.44 5.55
N LYS A 26 -3.60 15.17 6.02
CA LYS A 26 -2.42 16.01 5.75
C LYS A 26 -1.83 15.83 4.35
N ILE A 27 -2.22 14.78 3.63
CA ILE A 27 -1.75 14.47 2.27
C ILE A 27 -2.85 14.83 1.25
N SER A 28 -3.95 15.40 1.71
CA SER A 28 -5.10 15.75 0.88
C SER A 28 -4.82 16.94 -0.03
N GLY A 29 -5.39 16.89 -1.22
CA GLY A 29 -5.44 17.94 -2.21
C GLY A 29 -6.86 18.17 -2.70
N ASP A 30 -7.01 18.96 -3.76
CA ASP A 30 -8.32 19.37 -4.32
C ASP A 30 -8.83 18.37 -5.39
N ALA A 31 -7.95 17.56 -5.97
CA ALA A 31 -8.35 16.49 -6.90
C ALA A 31 -8.95 15.32 -6.11
N GLY A 32 -10.11 14.84 -6.53
CA GLY A 32 -10.76 13.69 -5.91
C GLY A 32 -9.96 12.37 -6.04
N PRO A 33 -10.44 11.29 -5.41
CA PRO A 33 -9.77 9.99 -5.49
C PRO A 33 -9.81 9.48 -6.93
N LEU A 34 -8.62 9.26 -7.50
CA LEU A 34 -8.42 8.81 -8.88
C LEU A 34 -7.51 7.59 -8.88
N LEU A 35 -7.70 6.68 -9.84
CA LEU A 35 -6.80 5.55 -10.04
C LEU A 35 -5.36 6.03 -10.32
N GLU A 36 -5.23 7.13 -11.04
CA GLU A 36 -3.97 7.78 -11.36
C GLU A 36 -3.14 8.12 -10.12
N THR A 37 -3.77 8.41 -8.98
CA THR A 37 -3.07 8.66 -7.71
C THR A 37 -2.17 7.49 -7.32
N VAL A 38 -2.72 6.27 -7.34
CA VAL A 38 -1.97 5.05 -7.02
C VAL A 38 -0.90 4.76 -8.07
N VAL A 39 -1.23 4.94 -9.36
CA VAL A 39 -0.29 4.73 -10.47
C VAL A 39 0.91 5.67 -10.35
N ASP A 40 0.68 6.96 -10.17
CA ASP A 40 1.74 7.95 -10.04
C ASP A 40 2.61 7.73 -8.79
N MET A 41 2.02 7.27 -7.68
CA MET A 41 2.76 6.89 -6.48
C MET A 41 3.64 5.66 -6.71
N LEU A 42 3.14 4.66 -7.44
CA LEU A 42 3.94 3.48 -7.80
C LEU A 42 5.06 3.82 -8.79
N ASP A 43 4.83 4.76 -9.72
CA ASP A 43 5.86 5.24 -10.63
C ASP A 43 7.00 5.95 -9.86
N GLU A 44 6.69 6.75 -8.84
CA GLU A 44 7.70 7.34 -7.93
C GLU A 44 8.55 6.27 -7.22
N LEU A 45 7.95 5.12 -6.94
CA LEU A 45 8.59 3.97 -6.28
C LEU A 45 9.27 3.01 -7.27
N GLU A 46 9.43 3.41 -8.56
CA GLU A 46 10.00 2.56 -9.62
C GLU A 46 9.24 1.24 -9.83
N ARG A 47 7.91 1.29 -9.70
CA ARG A 47 7.01 0.19 -10.03
C ARG A 47 7.30 -1.11 -9.27
N PRO A 48 7.24 -1.13 -7.93
CA PRO A 48 7.40 -2.38 -7.16
C PRO A 48 6.38 -3.44 -7.58
N ASP A 49 5.20 -3.05 -8.00
CA ASP A 49 4.13 -3.91 -8.52
C ASP A 49 4.53 -4.69 -9.78
N SER A 50 5.56 -4.28 -10.52
CA SER A 50 6.06 -5.01 -11.70
C SER A 50 6.92 -6.23 -11.35
N HIS A 51 7.26 -6.44 -10.08
CA HIS A 51 8.14 -7.51 -9.63
C HIS A 51 7.42 -8.76 -9.12
N PHE A 52 6.09 -8.78 -9.18
CA PHE A 52 5.27 -9.94 -8.77
C PHE A 52 4.01 -10.06 -9.64
N ASP A 53 3.47 -11.27 -9.69
CA ASP A 53 2.16 -11.51 -10.31
C ASP A 53 1.04 -11.24 -9.30
N CYS A 54 -0.06 -10.65 -9.74
CA CYS A 54 -1.18 -10.28 -8.90
C CYS A 54 -2.46 -11.02 -9.29
N ILE A 55 -3.16 -11.58 -8.30
CA ILE A 55 -4.50 -12.13 -8.44
C ILE A 55 -5.48 -11.21 -7.72
N GLN A 56 -6.30 -10.49 -8.48
CA GLN A 56 -7.35 -9.63 -7.91
C GLN A 56 -8.67 -10.39 -7.78
N ILE A 57 -9.25 -10.37 -6.58
CA ILE A 57 -10.54 -10.99 -6.30
C ILE A 57 -11.58 -9.90 -6.04
N ALA A 58 -12.54 -9.77 -6.96
CA ALA A 58 -13.65 -8.82 -6.86
C ALA A 58 -14.97 -9.54 -6.56
N GLY A 59 -15.91 -8.84 -5.97
CA GLY A 59 -17.25 -9.39 -5.67
C GLY A 59 -17.91 -8.69 -4.48
N THR A 60 -19.16 -9.00 -4.24
CA THR A 60 -19.95 -8.43 -3.13
C THR A 60 -19.65 -9.16 -1.82
N ASN A 61 -19.63 -10.49 -1.85
CA ASN A 61 -19.39 -11.35 -0.69
C ASN A 61 -18.26 -12.34 -0.94
N GLY A 62 -17.62 -12.84 0.13
CA GLY A 62 -16.65 -13.92 0.07
C GLY A 62 -15.25 -13.55 -0.44
N LYS A 63 -14.99 -12.27 -0.77
CA LYS A 63 -13.67 -11.83 -1.28
C LYS A 63 -12.52 -12.28 -0.38
N THR A 64 -12.55 -11.90 0.88
CA THR A 64 -11.50 -12.22 1.85
C THR A 64 -11.31 -13.72 2.03
N SER A 65 -12.39 -14.49 2.14
CA SER A 65 -12.32 -15.95 2.25
C SER A 65 -11.69 -16.58 1.01
N THR A 66 -12.11 -16.15 -0.17
CA THR A 66 -11.55 -16.63 -1.45
C THR A 66 -10.06 -16.28 -1.58
N SER A 67 -9.68 -15.06 -1.22
CA SER A 67 -8.27 -14.62 -1.24
C SER A 67 -7.42 -15.45 -0.29
N ARG A 68 -7.91 -15.74 0.93
CA ARG A 68 -7.21 -16.60 1.90
C ARG A 68 -7.06 -18.03 1.42
N PHE A 69 -8.09 -18.61 0.79
CA PHE A 69 -7.99 -19.94 0.17
C PHE A 69 -6.97 -19.95 -0.96
N ALA A 70 -6.99 -18.96 -1.85
CA ALA A 70 -6.03 -18.86 -2.94
C ALA A 70 -4.60 -18.74 -2.40
N ALA A 71 -4.36 -17.86 -1.43
CA ALA A 71 -3.05 -17.68 -0.80
C ALA A 71 -2.56 -18.99 -0.11
N SER A 72 -3.46 -19.71 0.57
CA SER A 72 -3.13 -20.98 1.22
C SER A 72 -2.76 -22.06 0.20
N ILE A 73 -3.47 -22.16 -0.92
CA ILE A 73 -3.17 -23.11 -2.01
C ILE A 73 -1.80 -22.78 -2.61
N LEU A 74 -1.57 -21.52 -2.98
CA LEU A 74 -0.30 -21.08 -3.57
C LEU A 74 0.89 -21.31 -2.61
N GLY A 75 0.71 -21.01 -1.33
CA GLY A 75 1.72 -21.29 -0.30
C GLY A 75 1.98 -22.79 -0.14
N GLY A 76 0.94 -23.62 -0.22
CA GLY A 76 1.05 -25.09 -0.19
C GLY A 76 1.83 -25.65 -1.39
N GLU A 77 1.79 -24.98 -2.54
CA GLU A 77 2.60 -25.31 -3.72
C GLU A 77 4.03 -24.71 -3.66
N GLY A 78 4.41 -24.12 -2.54
CA GLY A 78 5.75 -23.57 -2.31
C GLY A 78 6.00 -22.19 -2.91
N LEU A 79 4.95 -21.51 -3.35
CA LEU A 79 5.08 -20.14 -3.87
C LEU A 79 5.15 -19.12 -2.72
N LYS A 80 6.00 -18.11 -2.88
CA LYS A 80 5.98 -16.94 -2.02
C LYS A 80 4.72 -16.14 -2.33
N CYS A 81 3.82 -16.08 -1.35
CA CYS A 81 2.54 -15.39 -1.51
C CYS A 81 2.41 -14.31 -0.45
N ALA A 82 2.06 -13.10 -0.88
CA ALA A 82 1.55 -12.04 -0.02
C ALA A 82 0.03 -11.94 -0.21
N LEU A 83 -0.68 -11.50 0.82
CA LEU A 83 -2.11 -11.30 0.80
C LEU A 83 -2.42 -9.88 1.29
N TYR A 84 -3.18 -9.12 0.50
CA TYR A 84 -3.72 -7.83 0.90
C TYR A 84 -5.24 -7.89 0.97
N THR A 85 -5.80 -7.64 2.14
CA THR A 85 -7.26 -7.68 2.38
C THR A 85 -7.73 -6.51 3.23
N SER A 86 -9.04 -6.29 3.26
CA SER A 86 -9.71 -5.30 4.12
C SER A 86 -11.12 -5.78 4.48
N PRO A 87 -11.69 -5.33 5.60
CA PRO A 87 -11.03 -4.58 6.67
C PRO A 87 -10.16 -5.47 7.58
N GLU A 88 -9.33 -4.85 8.42
CA GLU A 88 -8.69 -5.49 9.57
C GLU A 88 -9.72 -5.82 10.65
N LEU A 89 -9.36 -6.68 11.61
CA LEU A 89 -10.19 -7.00 12.76
C LEU A 89 -9.74 -6.26 14.02
N VAL A 90 -8.44 -6.21 14.29
CA VAL A 90 -7.86 -5.61 15.50
C VAL A 90 -6.70 -4.68 15.15
N HIS A 91 -5.78 -5.14 14.31
CA HIS A 91 -4.55 -4.44 13.99
C HIS A 91 -4.43 -4.16 12.49
N MET A 92 -3.87 -3.00 12.12
CA MET A 92 -3.75 -2.57 10.72
C MET A 92 -2.90 -3.51 9.86
N GLU A 93 -1.84 -4.08 10.43
CA GLU A 93 -0.94 -5.03 9.76
C GLU A 93 -1.63 -6.32 9.33
N GLU A 94 -2.79 -6.66 9.92
CA GLU A 94 -3.61 -7.80 9.48
C GLU A 94 -4.10 -7.68 8.03
N ARG A 95 -4.09 -6.47 7.47
CA ARG A 95 -4.40 -6.24 6.07
C ARG A 95 -3.35 -6.79 5.12
N MET A 96 -2.12 -6.97 5.61
CA MET A 96 -0.94 -7.37 4.83
C MET A 96 -0.33 -8.61 5.45
N GLU A 97 -0.43 -9.74 4.76
CA GLU A 97 0.15 -11.01 5.20
C GLU A 97 1.23 -11.46 4.23
N ILE A 98 2.30 -12.04 4.74
CA ILE A 98 3.33 -12.71 3.96
C ILE A 98 3.44 -14.15 4.47
N LEU A 99 3.30 -15.12 3.56
CA LEU A 99 3.36 -16.55 3.89
C LEU A 99 2.36 -16.95 5.01
N GLY A 100 1.20 -16.32 5.04
CA GLY A 100 0.10 -16.62 5.97
C GLY A 100 0.24 -15.99 7.36
N ALA A 101 1.19 -15.10 7.57
CA ALA A 101 1.35 -14.32 8.80
C ALA A 101 1.25 -12.82 8.52
N PRO A 102 0.61 -12.03 9.41
CA PRO A 102 0.67 -10.58 9.31
C PRO A 102 2.11 -10.07 9.23
N VAL A 103 2.33 -9.01 8.49
CA VAL A 103 3.65 -8.35 8.46
C VAL A 103 4.02 -7.83 9.85
N ALA A 104 5.31 -7.72 10.14
CA ALA A 104 5.77 -7.12 11.38
C ALA A 104 5.41 -5.62 11.44
N PRO A 105 5.22 -5.06 12.65
CA PRO A 105 4.93 -3.63 12.82
C PRO A 105 5.92 -2.71 12.10
N GLU A 106 7.20 -3.07 12.08
CA GLU A 106 8.27 -2.32 11.42
C GLU A 106 8.12 -2.37 9.89
N GLN A 107 7.71 -3.52 9.34
CA GLN A 107 7.45 -3.67 7.90
C GLN A 107 6.23 -2.86 7.48
N PHE A 108 5.16 -2.88 8.28
CA PHE A 108 3.99 -2.03 8.06
C PHE A 108 4.38 -0.55 8.08
N ALA A 109 5.13 -0.10 9.10
CA ALA A 109 5.57 1.27 9.22
C ALA A 109 6.46 1.70 8.05
N HIS A 110 7.37 0.82 7.59
CA HIS A 110 8.20 1.06 6.41
C HIS A 110 7.35 1.27 5.14
N GLY A 111 6.43 0.36 4.84
CA GLY A 111 5.54 0.48 3.69
C GLY A 111 4.71 1.77 3.71
N VAL A 112 4.15 2.14 4.87
CA VAL A 112 3.40 3.40 5.03
C VAL A 112 4.31 4.62 4.86
N SER A 113 5.55 4.57 5.37
CA SER A 113 6.54 5.65 5.22
C SER A 113 6.89 5.88 3.76
N ALA A 114 7.16 4.80 3.02
CA ALA A 114 7.47 4.85 1.59
C ALA A 114 6.28 5.40 0.78
N ALA A 115 5.09 4.89 1.03
CA ALA A 115 3.87 5.34 0.34
C ALA A 115 3.56 6.83 0.64
N ARG A 116 3.74 7.27 1.90
CA ARG A 116 3.57 8.67 2.30
C ARG A 116 4.53 9.59 1.54
N GLU A 117 5.81 9.21 1.49
CA GLU A 117 6.83 10.00 0.79
C GLU A 117 6.58 10.02 -0.72
N ALA A 118 6.20 8.90 -1.32
CA ALA A 118 5.81 8.85 -2.74
C ALA A 118 4.66 9.81 -3.04
N GLY A 119 3.59 9.78 -2.24
CA GLY A 119 2.46 10.68 -2.39
C GLY A 119 2.82 12.15 -2.22
N ARG A 120 3.72 12.48 -1.27
CA ARG A 120 4.24 13.84 -1.10
C ARG A 120 5.00 14.31 -2.35
N ARG A 121 5.85 13.46 -2.92
CA ARG A 121 6.65 13.76 -4.12
C ARG A 121 5.77 13.96 -5.34
N VAL A 122 4.80 13.09 -5.55
CA VAL A 122 3.79 13.25 -6.62
C VAL A 122 3.09 14.60 -6.49
N ASN A 123 2.60 14.94 -5.31
CA ASN A 123 1.89 16.20 -5.10
C ASN A 123 2.78 17.44 -5.29
N LEU A 124 4.05 17.38 -4.91
CA LEU A 124 4.99 18.47 -5.20
C LEU A 124 5.20 18.67 -6.70
N ARG A 125 5.42 17.57 -7.44
CA ARG A 125 5.60 17.61 -8.89
C ARG A 125 4.37 18.17 -9.61
N ARG A 126 3.16 17.82 -9.14
CA ARG A 126 1.91 18.37 -9.66
C ARG A 126 1.78 19.88 -9.40
N GLU A 127 2.13 20.32 -8.20
CA GLU A 127 2.16 21.77 -7.86
C GLU A 127 3.14 22.55 -8.78
N GLU A 128 4.33 22.00 -9.00
CA GLU A 128 5.32 22.60 -9.92
C GLU A 128 4.83 22.66 -11.36
N ALA A 129 3.98 21.71 -11.78
CA ALA A 129 3.32 21.69 -13.08
C ALA A 129 2.07 22.59 -13.15
N GLY A 130 1.66 23.22 -12.04
CA GLY A 130 0.44 24.02 -11.96
C GLY A 130 -0.84 23.19 -11.94
N GLU A 131 -0.75 21.91 -11.56
CA GLU A 131 -1.86 20.98 -11.44
C GLU A 131 -2.38 20.90 -10.00
N ALA A 132 -3.66 20.53 -9.85
CA ALA A 132 -4.24 20.29 -8.54
C ALA A 132 -3.59 19.06 -7.87
N ARG A 133 -3.28 19.16 -6.57
CA ARG A 133 -2.77 18.05 -5.77
C ARG A 133 -3.80 16.94 -5.68
N TYR A 134 -3.34 15.70 -5.69
CA TYR A 134 -4.21 14.56 -5.41
C TYR A 134 -4.66 14.53 -3.94
N THR A 135 -5.89 14.08 -3.73
CA THR A 135 -6.36 13.63 -2.42
C THR A 135 -5.95 12.17 -2.25
N ILE A 136 -4.93 11.93 -1.45
CA ILE A 136 -4.46 10.57 -1.15
C ILE A 136 -5.29 10.02 0.00
N THR A 137 -6.13 9.05 -0.31
CA THR A 137 -7.00 8.41 0.68
C THR A 137 -6.24 7.34 1.49
N PRO A 138 -6.76 6.93 2.67
CA PRO A 138 -6.24 5.75 3.39
C PRO A 138 -6.13 4.51 2.52
N PHE A 139 -7.07 4.32 1.59
CA PHE A 139 -7.05 3.19 0.68
C PHE A 139 -5.87 3.26 -0.31
N ASP A 140 -5.62 4.43 -0.91
CA ASP A 140 -4.51 4.62 -1.84
C ASP A 140 -3.17 4.39 -1.12
N LEU A 141 -3.01 5.00 0.06
CA LEU A 141 -1.81 4.87 0.88
C LEU A 141 -1.50 3.41 1.23
N LEU A 142 -2.51 2.70 1.76
CA LEU A 142 -2.34 1.30 2.18
C LEU A 142 -2.15 0.36 1.00
N THR A 143 -2.78 0.64 -0.15
CA THR A 143 -2.60 -0.14 -1.37
C THR A 143 -1.15 -0.03 -1.86
N VAL A 144 -0.60 1.17 -1.90
CA VAL A 144 0.82 1.37 -2.28
C VAL A 144 1.74 0.77 -1.23
N ALA A 145 1.48 0.96 0.07
CA ALA A 145 2.29 0.39 1.14
C ALA A 145 2.37 -1.15 1.09
N ALA A 146 1.30 -1.82 0.65
CA ALA A 146 1.28 -3.27 0.51
C ALA A 146 2.09 -3.80 -0.69
N MET A 147 2.53 -2.93 -1.59
CA MET A 147 3.33 -3.29 -2.78
C MET A 147 4.83 -3.01 -2.60
N VAL A 148 5.21 -2.35 -1.51
CA VAL A 148 6.59 -2.04 -1.12
C VAL A 148 7.18 -3.14 -0.25
#